data_69682df0a43a2ed30056cfb509b1f6cf
#
_entry.id   69682df0a43a2ed30056cfb509b1f6cf
#
_cell.length_a   1.000
_cell.length_b   1.000
_cell.length_c   1.000
_cell.angle_alpha   90.00
_cell.angle_beta   90.00
_cell.angle_gamma   90.00
#
_symmetry.space_group_name_H-M   'P 1'
#
loop_
_entity.id
_entity.type
_entity.pdbx_description
1 polymer ?
#
loop_
_entity_poly.entity_id
_entity_poly.type
_entity_poly.pdbx_seq_one_letter_code
_entity_poly.pdbx_strand_id
1 'polypeptide(L)'
;MKRWPGVLFALGAALLVVVAVLYLAPSDEYILLPEQPRALEPLVVVKGEKPDPDGGGIYYVAVDVRKASLLEKLIPDLHDGATLVPEHVLNPEGADEKVRRRVELREMRQSQRYAAAVALKALGFRVRIEPVGARVEQTLRGYPAREKLRAGDLIVALDGAPVTIPDDLTRILRERSPGETLALRVRRNGPERNLLIRTVRNPTNPRLPFLGIQLQEPKITLPLQVRFDLGQVGGPSAGLAFALDLFEELGRDVDHGLRVAATGEIHLDGSVRAVGGVKQKTIGARRSDVDLLLVPGENAAEARRYAEDLRIVPVDSFQQALHALATEPTGT
;
A
#
# COMPACT_ATOMS: atom_id res chain seq x y z
N MET A 1 -51.67 -35.62 23.06
CA MET A 1 -50.27 -35.20 23.10
C MET A 1 -49.66 -35.21 21.73
N LYS A 2 -49.84 -34.17 20.82
CA LYS A 2 -49.25 -34.14 19.48
C LYS A 2 -49.04 -32.73 18.87
N ARG A 3 -48.63 -31.75 19.71
CA ARG A 3 -48.38 -30.36 19.21
C ARG A 3 -46.92 -29.94 19.19
N TRP A 4 -45.97 -30.78 19.61
CA TRP A 4 -44.55 -30.44 19.75
C TRP A 4 -43.78 -30.29 18.42
N PRO A 5 -43.99 -31.09 17.34
CA PRO A 5 -43.23 -30.92 16.12
C PRO A 5 -43.54 -29.61 15.41
N GLY A 6 -44.76 -29.09 15.44
CA GLY A 6 -45.12 -27.81 14.83
C GLY A 6 -44.50 -26.59 15.56
N VAL A 7 -44.44 -26.68 16.89
CA VAL A 7 -43.79 -25.59 17.67
C VAL A 7 -42.27 -25.57 17.45
N LEU A 8 -41.62 -26.72 17.41
CA LEU A 8 -40.19 -26.82 17.12
C LEU A 8 -39.89 -26.33 15.71
N PHE A 9 -40.69 -26.67 14.70
CA PHE A 9 -40.55 -26.15 13.34
C PHE A 9 -40.74 -24.63 13.30
N ALA A 10 -41.74 -24.07 13.96
CA ALA A 10 -41.98 -22.64 14.01
C ALA A 10 -40.81 -21.89 14.70
N LEU A 11 -40.26 -22.44 15.78
CA LEU A 11 -39.09 -21.87 16.47
C LEU A 11 -37.85 -21.94 15.60
N GLY A 12 -37.62 -23.05 14.89
CA GLY A 12 -36.52 -23.17 13.93
C GLY A 12 -36.62 -22.17 12.77
N ALA A 13 -37.83 -22.02 12.21
CA ALA A 13 -38.09 -21.03 11.18
C ALA A 13 -37.88 -19.58 11.67
N ALA A 14 -38.34 -19.26 12.85
CA ALA A 14 -38.13 -17.95 13.48
C ALA A 14 -36.63 -17.67 13.71
N LEU A 15 -35.87 -18.67 14.19
CA LEU A 15 -34.44 -18.54 14.40
C LEU A 15 -33.71 -18.29 13.06
N LEU A 16 -34.06 -19.00 12.00
CA LEU A 16 -33.48 -18.78 10.68
C LEU A 16 -33.75 -17.37 10.15
N VAL A 17 -34.96 -16.86 10.36
CA VAL A 17 -35.30 -15.47 9.99
C VAL A 17 -34.44 -14.47 10.76
N VAL A 18 -34.27 -14.66 12.07
CA VAL A 18 -33.43 -13.79 12.90
C VAL A 18 -31.99 -13.83 12.42
N VAL A 19 -31.43 -15.02 12.18
CA VAL A 19 -30.07 -15.16 11.67
C VAL A 19 -29.92 -14.49 10.29
N ALA A 20 -30.90 -14.67 9.40
CA ALA A 20 -30.88 -14.02 8.09
C ALA A 20 -30.93 -12.49 8.19
N VAL A 21 -31.76 -11.95 9.10
CA VAL A 21 -31.81 -10.50 9.35
C VAL A 21 -30.47 -9.99 9.90
N LEU A 22 -29.90 -10.68 10.88
CA LEU A 22 -28.59 -10.30 11.45
C LEU A 22 -27.46 -10.38 10.42
N TYR A 23 -27.51 -11.33 9.50
CA TYR A 23 -26.52 -11.49 8.43
C TYR A 23 -26.66 -10.40 7.35
N LEU A 24 -27.88 -9.97 7.02
CA LEU A 24 -28.14 -8.97 5.98
C LEU A 24 -28.02 -7.53 6.50
N ALA A 25 -28.23 -7.29 7.78
CA ALA A 25 -28.19 -5.97 8.37
C ALA A 25 -26.73 -5.49 8.57
N PRO A 26 -26.34 -4.35 8.01
CA PRO A 26 -24.99 -3.81 8.20
C PRO A 26 -24.80 -3.31 9.62
N SER A 27 -23.59 -3.48 10.16
CA SER A 27 -23.15 -2.89 11.42
C SER A 27 -22.44 -1.54 11.20
N ASP A 28 -21.97 -0.93 12.29
CA ASP A 28 -21.14 0.27 12.32
C ASP A 28 -19.63 -0.03 12.23
N GLU A 29 -19.26 -1.29 11.93
CA GLU A 29 -17.89 -1.75 11.80
C GLU A 29 -17.60 -2.28 10.38
N TYR A 30 -16.32 -2.27 10.02
CA TYR A 30 -15.80 -2.95 8.85
C TYR A 30 -15.18 -4.28 9.25
N ILE A 31 -15.29 -5.27 8.37
CA ILE A 31 -14.59 -6.55 8.51
C ILE A 31 -13.49 -6.63 7.45
N LEU A 32 -12.31 -7.02 7.90
CA LEU A 32 -11.15 -7.29 7.07
C LEU A 32 -10.99 -8.80 6.97
N LEU A 33 -11.03 -9.34 5.76
CA LEU A 33 -10.95 -10.78 5.49
C LEU A 33 -9.70 -11.12 4.67
N PRO A 34 -9.04 -12.26 4.96
CA PRO A 34 -7.97 -12.76 4.12
C PRO A 34 -8.45 -13.08 2.69
N GLU A 35 -7.74 -12.58 1.69
CA GLU A 35 -7.90 -12.99 0.28
C GLU A 35 -6.73 -13.87 -0.16
N GLN A 36 -6.96 -14.73 -1.14
CA GLN A 36 -5.90 -15.50 -1.77
C GLN A 36 -5.00 -14.59 -2.61
N PRO A 37 -3.68 -14.81 -2.62
CA PRO A 37 -2.77 -14.15 -3.53
C PRO A 37 -3.19 -14.36 -4.99
N ARG A 38 -2.99 -13.33 -5.81
CA ARG A 38 -3.31 -13.38 -7.24
C ARG A 38 -2.04 -13.16 -8.04
N ALA A 39 -1.79 -14.03 -9.01
CA ALA A 39 -0.67 -13.89 -9.93
C ALA A 39 -0.78 -12.58 -10.72
N LEU A 40 0.35 -11.95 -10.97
CA LEU A 40 0.43 -10.69 -11.73
C LEU A 40 0.67 -10.91 -13.22
N GLU A 41 1.37 -11.95 -13.61
CA GLU A 41 1.71 -12.27 -15.00
C GLU A 41 0.56 -12.03 -16.01
N PRO A 42 -0.70 -12.47 -15.78
CA PRO A 42 -1.79 -12.19 -16.72
C PRO A 42 -2.31 -10.74 -16.65
N LEU A 43 -1.90 -9.95 -15.65
CA LEU A 43 -2.43 -8.62 -15.35
C LEU A 43 -1.47 -7.48 -15.70
N VAL A 44 -0.18 -7.78 -15.88
CA VAL A 44 0.85 -6.84 -16.29
C VAL A 44 1.26 -7.14 -17.71
N VAL A 45 1.18 -6.15 -18.58
CA VAL A 45 1.48 -6.31 -20.01
C VAL A 45 2.47 -5.26 -20.45
N VAL A 46 3.61 -5.72 -20.94
CA VAL A 46 4.61 -4.90 -21.60
C VAL A 46 4.55 -5.16 -23.10
N LYS A 47 4.42 -4.12 -23.89
CA LYS A 47 4.30 -4.26 -25.33
C LYS A 47 5.58 -4.83 -25.94
N GLY A 48 5.50 -6.05 -26.45
CA GLY A 48 6.61 -6.71 -27.18
C GLY A 48 7.31 -7.83 -26.40
N GLU A 49 6.95 -8.05 -25.15
CA GLU A 49 7.50 -9.12 -24.33
C GLU A 49 6.60 -10.36 -24.33
N LYS A 50 7.17 -11.51 -24.00
CA LYS A 50 6.46 -12.77 -23.85
C LYS A 50 6.57 -13.23 -22.39
N PRO A 51 5.48 -13.79 -21.81
CA PRO A 51 5.52 -14.40 -20.48
C PRO A 51 6.57 -15.51 -20.39
N ASP A 52 7.21 -15.63 -19.22
CA ASP A 52 8.17 -16.70 -18.96
C ASP A 52 7.46 -17.94 -18.42
N PRO A 53 7.65 -19.15 -18.99
CA PRO A 53 6.87 -20.34 -18.63
C PRO A 53 7.44 -21.17 -17.47
N ASP A 54 8.38 -20.66 -16.65
CA ASP A 54 9.14 -21.47 -15.69
C ASP A 54 8.39 -21.95 -14.44
N GLY A 55 7.07 -21.66 -14.32
CA GLY A 55 6.18 -22.22 -13.29
C GLY A 55 6.23 -21.52 -11.93
N GLY A 56 7.06 -20.50 -11.75
CA GLY A 56 7.08 -19.58 -10.61
C GLY A 56 6.05 -18.45 -10.76
N GLY A 57 6.36 -17.28 -10.24
CA GLY A 57 5.63 -16.04 -10.49
C GLY A 57 5.51 -15.13 -9.29
N ILE A 58 5.21 -13.88 -9.58
CA ILE A 58 4.98 -12.83 -8.60
C ILE A 58 3.48 -12.69 -8.33
N TYR A 59 3.13 -12.70 -7.04
CA TYR A 59 1.75 -12.62 -6.56
C TYR A 59 1.57 -11.38 -5.70
N TYR A 60 0.50 -10.63 -5.92
CA TYR A 60 0.10 -9.61 -4.95
C TYR A 60 -0.91 -10.17 -3.96
N VAL A 61 -0.92 -9.61 -2.75
CA VAL A 61 -1.85 -9.98 -1.68
C VAL A 61 -2.79 -8.81 -1.39
N ALA A 62 -4.07 -9.10 -1.32
CA ALA A 62 -5.12 -8.14 -1.03
C ALA A 62 -5.83 -8.47 0.30
N VAL A 63 -6.70 -7.58 0.72
CA VAL A 63 -7.62 -7.76 1.86
C VAL A 63 -9.00 -7.38 1.39
N ASP A 64 -9.98 -8.25 1.61
CA ASP A 64 -11.38 -7.87 1.42
C ASP A 64 -11.82 -6.98 2.60
N VAL A 65 -12.22 -5.77 2.29
CA VAL A 65 -12.66 -4.77 3.26
C VAL A 65 -14.09 -4.36 2.94
N ARG A 66 -15.03 -4.76 3.79
CA ARG A 66 -16.44 -4.43 3.62
C ARG A 66 -17.12 -4.13 4.95
N LYS A 67 -18.31 -3.57 4.92
CA LYS A 67 -19.15 -3.44 6.13
C LYS A 67 -19.41 -4.82 6.71
N ALA A 68 -19.17 -4.97 8.00
CA ALA A 68 -19.56 -6.17 8.74
C ALA A 68 -21.07 -6.20 8.91
N SER A 69 -21.66 -7.40 8.87
CA SER A 69 -23.04 -7.62 9.28
C SER A 69 -23.17 -7.58 10.82
N LEU A 70 -24.39 -7.43 11.32
CA LEU A 70 -24.63 -7.55 12.75
C LEU A 70 -24.27 -8.94 13.28
N LEU A 71 -24.44 -9.99 12.49
CA LEU A 71 -24.05 -11.35 12.87
C LEU A 71 -22.54 -11.47 13.03
N GLU A 72 -21.75 -10.95 12.08
CA GLU A 72 -20.28 -10.94 12.13
C GLU A 72 -19.76 -10.10 13.30
N LYS A 73 -20.45 -9.00 13.64
CA LYS A 73 -20.13 -8.20 14.83
C LYS A 73 -20.39 -8.97 16.12
N LEU A 74 -21.46 -9.75 16.20
CA LEU A 74 -21.82 -10.57 17.37
C LEU A 74 -20.92 -11.82 17.50
N ILE A 75 -20.46 -12.36 16.39
CA ILE A 75 -19.63 -13.58 16.32
C ILE A 75 -18.38 -13.26 15.50
N PRO A 76 -17.35 -12.59 16.08
CA PRO A 76 -16.15 -12.19 15.34
C PRO A 76 -15.39 -13.36 14.72
N ASP A 77 -15.47 -14.53 15.31
CA ASP A 77 -14.77 -15.76 14.86
C ASP A 77 -15.54 -16.52 13.76
N LEU A 78 -16.61 -15.92 13.20
CA LEU A 78 -17.38 -16.53 12.10
C LEU A 78 -16.52 -16.77 10.85
N HIS A 79 -15.53 -15.91 10.63
CA HIS A 79 -14.55 -16.03 9.56
C HIS A 79 -13.14 -16.09 10.15
N ASP A 80 -12.45 -17.21 9.92
CA ASP A 80 -11.09 -17.38 10.42
C ASP A 80 -10.13 -16.35 9.79
N GLY A 81 -9.35 -15.69 10.64
CA GLY A 81 -8.44 -14.62 10.27
C GLY A 81 -9.08 -13.23 10.10
N ALA A 82 -10.39 -13.12 10.30
CA ALA A 82 -11.08 -11.83 10.27
C ALA A 82 -10.57 -10.85 11.33
N THR A 83 -10.78 -9.57 11.07
CA THR A 83 -10.60 -8.50 12.06
C THR A 83 -11.71 -7.47 11.89
N LEU A 84 -12.40 -7.16 12.97
CA LEU A 84 -13.36 -6.06 12.99
C LEU A 84 -12.64 -4.75 13.29
N VAL A 85 -12.98 -3.71 12.54
CA VAL A 85 -12.39 -2.38 12.67
C VAL A 85 -13.51 -1.35 12.71
N PRO A 86 -13.58 -0.51 13.75
CA PRO A 86 -14.56 0.56 13.83
C PRO A 86 -14.49 1.51 12.64
N GLU A 87 -15.65 1.99 12.17
CA GLU A 87 -15.72 2.86 10.98
C GLU A 87 -14.82 4.09 11.09
N HIS A 88 -14.77 4.72 12.26
CA HIS A 88 -13.94 5.92 12.47
C HIS A 88 -12.44 5.70 12.33
N VAL A 89 -11.96 4.44 12.39
CA VAL A 89 -10.54 4.09 12.19
C VAL A 89 -10.21 4.00 10.70
N LEU A 90 -11.09 3.41 9.89
CA LEU A 90 -10.91 3.29 8.44
C LEU A 90 -11.40 4.53 7.68
N ASN A 91 -12.30 5.27 8.26
CA ASN A 91 -12.90 6.47 7.67
C ASN A 91 -12.98 7.62 8.71
N PRO A 92 -11.84 8.11 9.20
CA PRO A 92 -11.82 9.13 10.26
C PRO A 92 -12.46 10.46 9.85
N GLU A 93 -12.53 10.75 8.55
CA GLU A 93 -13.14 11.96 8.00
C GLU A 93 -14.64 11.79 7.69
N GLY A 94 -15.20 10.59 7.87
CA GLY A 94 -16.60 10.28 7.54
C GLY A 94 -16.91 10.46 6.04
N ALA A 95 -15.92 10.26 5.18
CA ALA A 95 -16.07 10.42 3.75
C ALA A 95 -17.07 9.42 3.15
N ASP A 96 -17.84 9.86 2.17
CA ASP A 96 -18.72 8.99 1.38
C ASP A 96 -17.92 7.84 0.75
N GLU A 97 -18.49 6.64 0.72
CA GLU A 97 -17.88 5.44 0.16
C GLU A 97 -17.37 5.64 -1.29
N LYS A 98 -18.12 6.39 -2.10
CA LYS A 98 -17.72 6.73 -3.47
C LYS A 98 -16.49 7.64 -3.50
N VAL A 99 -16.33 8.52 -2.51
CA VAL A 99 -15.15 9.38 -2.38
C VAL A 99 -13.95 8.54 -1.99
N ARG A 100 -14.09 7.71 -0.96
CA ARG A 100 -13.06 6.79 -0.50
C ARG A 100 -12.60 5.87 -1.63
N ARG A 101 -13.53 5.27 -2.36
CA ARG A 101 -13.23 4.40 -3.50
C ARG A 101 -12.44 5.11 -4.60
N ARG A 102 -12.76 6.37 -4.89
CA ARG A 102 -11.98 7.17 -5.85
C ARG A 102 -10.56 7.44 -5.38
N VAL A 103 -10.37 7.68 -4.08
CA VAL A 103 -9.04 7.86 -3.49
C VAL A 103 -8.24 6.56 -3.61
N GLU A 104 -8.77 5.43 -3.18
CA GLU A 104 -8.13 4.11 -3.27
C GLU A 104 -7.70 3.75 -4.71
N LEU A 105 -8.57 4.01 -5.70
CA LEU A 105 -8.25 3.78 -7.11
C LEU A 105 -7.19 4.77 -7.65
N ARG A 106 -7.13 5.98 -7.11
CA ARG A 106 -6.07 6.95 -7.44
C ARG A 106 -4.73 6.51 -6.88
N GLU A 107 -4.70 6.09 -5.62
CA GLU A 107 -3.51 5.54 -4.95
C GLU A 107 -2.99 4.30 -5.67
N MET A 108 -3.87 3.40 -6.10
CA MET A 108 -3.50 2.25 -6.92
C MET A 108 -2.82 2.67 -8.23
N ARG A 109 -3.40 3.61 -8.97
CA ARG A 109 -2.78 4.12 -10.22
C ARG A 109 -1.43 4.79 -9.97
N GLN A 110 -1.28 5.49 -8.85
CA GLN A 110 -0.01 6.09 -8.45
C GLN A 110 1.02 5.00 -8.15
N SER A 111 0.64 3.99 -7.38
CA SER A 111 1.47 2.83 -7.04
C SER A 111 1.98 2.10 -8.29
N GLN A 112 1.10 1.84 -9.26
CA GLN A 112 1.46 1.25 -10.57
C GLN A 112 2.51 2.09 -11.32
N ARG A 113 2.33 3.42 -11.35
CA ARG A 113 3.27 4.34 -12.01
C ARG A 113 4.62 4.39 -11.30
N TYR A 114 4.62 4.35 -9.97
CA TYR A 114 5.84 4.33 -9.16
C TYR A 114 6.57 3.00 -9.32
N ALA A 115 5.85 1.89 -9.27
CA ALA A 115 6.40 0.56 -9.52
C ALA A 115 7.08 0.47 -10.88
N ALA A 116 6.40 0.92 -11.94
CA ALA A 116 6.97 0.96 -13.29
C ALA A 116 8.21 1.86 -13.38
N ALA A 117 8.18 3.02 -12.74
CA ALA A 117 9.32 3.93 -12.72
C ALA A 117 10.55 3.31 -12.02
N VAL A 118 10.33 2.66 -10.87
CA VAL A 118 11.40 2.01 -10.08
C VAL A 118 11.99 0.82 -10.82
N ALA A 119 11.15 -0.10 -11.33
CA ALA A 119 11.59 -1.27 -12.07
C ALA A 119 12.36 -0.89 -13.33
N LEU A 120 11.82 0.01 -14.17
CA LEU A 120 12.49 0.47 -15.39
C LEU A 120 13.81 1.19 -15.11
N LYS A 121 13.87 2.00 -14.05
CA LYS A 121 15.11 2.66 -13.62
C LYS A 121 16.16 1.65 -13.16
N ALA A 122 15.76 0.61 -12.41
CA ALA A 122 16.66 -0.47 -11.99
C ALA A 122 17.21 -1.28 -13.16
N LEU A 123 16.43 -1.43 -14.24
CA LEU A 123 16.86 -2.03 -15.51
C LEU A 123 17.73 -1.10 -16.38
N GLY A 124 18.01 0.13 -15.91
CA GLY A 124 18.85 1.08 -16.65
C GLY A 124 18.10 1.96 -17.64
N PHE A 125 16.79 1.87 -17.72
CA PHE A 125 16.01 2.75 -18.58
C PHE A 125 15.99 4.19 -18.07
N ARG A 126 15.92 5.16 -18.98
CA ARG A 126 15.82 6.58 -18.64
C ARG A 126 14.38 6.96 -18.32
N VAL A 127 14.03 7.00 -17.04
CA VAL A 127 12.75 7.50 -16.53
C VAL A 127 12.87 9.00 -16.24
N ARG A 128 11.93 9.82 -16.76
CA ARG A 128 11.91 11.27 -16.52
C ARG A 128 10.84 11.59 -15.48
N ILE A 129 11.25 12.32 -14.43
CA ILE A 129 10.38 12.78 -13.34
C ILE A 129 10.43 14.31 -13.31
N GLU A 130 9.28 14.97 -13.39
CA GLU A 130 9.16 16.44 -13.45
C GLU A 130 8.06 16.94 -12.50
N PRO A 131 8.28 18.09 -11.84
CA PRO A 131 9.50 18.87 -11.77
C PRO A 131 10.56 18.19 -10.91
N VAL A 132 11.83 18.54 -11.10
CA VAL A 132 12.92 18.10 -10.20
C VAL A 132 12.79 18.85 -8.88
N GLY A 133 12.36 18.15 -7.83
CA GLY A 133 12.04 18.71 -6.51
C GLY A 133 10.67 18.29 -5.99
N ALA A 134 10.28 18.78 -4.83
CA ALA A 134 8.98 18.57 -4.22
C ALA A 134 8.11 19.81 -4.38
N ARG A 135 7.10 19.76 -5.24
CA ARG A 135 6.17 20.89 -5.47
C ARG A 135 5.06 20.91 -4.42
N VAL A 136 4.87 22.03 -3.77
CA VAL A 136 3.78 22.26 -2.82
C VAL A 136 2.46 22.41 -3.60
N GLU A 137 1.51 21.52 -3.39
CA GLU A 137 0.15 21.64 -3.90
C GLU A 137 -0.65 22.61 -3.04
N GLN A 138 -0.62 22.39 -1.72
CA GLN A 138 -1.24 23.30 -0.76
C GLN A 138 -0.58 23.23 0.61
N THR A 139 -0.84 24.27 1.42
CA THR A 139 -0.46 24.33 2.83
C THR A 139 -1.69 24.13 3.72
N LEU A 140 -1.57 23.32 4.75
CA LEU A 140 -2.67 23.00 5.64
C LEU A 140 -2.90 24.14 6.67
N ARG A 141 -4.15 24.40 7.03
CA ARG A 141 -4.52 25.39 8.06
C ARG A 141 -4.04 24.92 9.43
N GLY A 142 -3.54 25.89 10.25
CA GLY A 142 -3.06 25.60 11.60
C GLY A 142 -1.63 25.07 11.69
N TYR A 143 -0.90 24.98 10.56
CA TYR A 143 0.47 24.51 10.53
C TYR A 143 1.46 25.62 10.14
N PRO A 144 2.71 25.60 10.69
CA PRO A 144 3.70 26.67 10.51
C PRO A 144 4.09 26.92 9.04
N ALA A 145 4.05 25.89 8.20
CA ALA A 145 4.38 26.02 6.79
C ALA A 145 3.47 27.02 6.06
N ARG A 146 2.21 27.21 6.51
CA ARG A 146 1.26 28.13 5.87
C ARG A 146 1.71 29.59 5.86
N GLU A 147 2.51 30.01 6.84
CA GLU A 147 3.04 31.38 6.92
C GLU A 147 4.20 31.60 5.96
N LYS A 148 4.92 30.56 5.59
CA LYS A 148 6.17 30.61 4.84
C LYS A 148 6.06 30.10 3.41
N LEU A 149 5.33 28.98 3.20
CA LEU A 149 5.16 28.32 1.93
C LEU A 149 3.83 28.70 1.26
N ARG A 150 3.81 28.58 -0.06
CA ARG A 150 2.65 28.84 -0.92
C ARG A 150 2.47 27.69 -1.89
N ALA A 151 1.23 27.50 -2.37
CA ALA A 151 0.97 26.61 -3.49
C ALA A 151 1.84 27.01 -4.71
N GLY A 152 2.41 26.00 -5.37
CA GLY A 152 3.33 26.19 -6.49
C GLY A 152 4.81 26.31 -6.13
N ASP A 153 5.17 26.51 -4.84
CA ASP A 153 6.57 26.50 -4.40
C ASP A 153 7.22 25.14 -4.71
N LEU A 154 8.43 25.16 -5.21
CA LEU A 154 9.21 23.96 -5.49
C LEU A 154 10.36 23.87 -4.48
N ILE A 155 10.26 22.91 -3.56
CA ILE A 155 11.31 22.62 -2.58
C ILE A 155 12.42 21.84 -3.30
N VAL A 156 13.63 22.37 -3.29
CA VAL A 156 14.79 21.80 -4.00
C VAL A 156 15.90 21.36 -3.06
N ALA A 157 15.85 21.74 -1.77
CA ALA A 157 16.73 21.22 -0.73
C ALA A 157 16.10 21.37 0.66
N LEU A 158 16.49 20.48 1.58
CA LEU A 158 16.17 20.54 3.01
C LEU A 158 17.47 20.36 3.80
N ASP A 159 17.79 21.33 4.68
CA ASP A 159 19.06 21.39 5.46
C ASP A 159 20.30 21.17 4.60
N GLY A 160 20.31 21.70 3.38
CA GLY A 160 21.39 21.54 2.42
C GLY A 160 21.35 20.25 1.60
N ALA A 161 20.65 19.22 2.04
CA ALA A 161 20.47 17.99 1.27
C ALA A 161 19.54 18.23 0.08
N PRO A 162 19.90 17.79 -1.15
CA PRO A 162 19.11 18.01 -2.35
C PRO A 162 17.78 17.23 -2.28
N VAL A 163 16.72 17.87 -2.77
CA VAL A 163 15.39 17.27 -2.99
C VAL A 163 15.16 17.22 -4.49
N THR A 164 15.22 16.04 -5.08
CA THR A 164 15.06 15.81 -6.52
C THR A 164 13.70 15.25 -6.88
N ILE A 165 13.09 14.52 -5.96
CA ILE A 165 11.74 13.97 -6.02
C ILE A 165 11.02 14.23 -4.68
N PRO A 166 9.69 14.17 -4.62
CA PRO A 166 8.93 14.34 -3.37
C PRO A 166 9.36 13.41 -2.24
N ASP A 167 9.76 12.18 -2.58
CA ASP A 167 10.18 11.17 -1.60
C ASP A 167 11.48 11.55 -0.87
N ASP A 168 12.40 12.29 -1.52
CA ASP A 168 13.60 12.82 -0.86
C ASP A 168 13.23 13.72 0.32
N LEU A 169 12.24 14.60 0.14
CA LEU A 169 11.78 15.47 1.22
C LEU A 169 11.24 14.67 2.39
N THR A 170 10.42 13.66 2.10
CA THR A 170 9.83 12.79 3.13
C THR A 170 10.90 11.98 3.85
N ARG A 171 11.87 11.41 3.14
CA ARG A 171 12.99 10.65 3.69
C ARG A 171 13.84 11.52 4.62
N ILE A 172 14.30 12.68 4.15
CA ILE A 172 15.13 13.59 4.94
C ILE A 172 14.36 14.09 6.19
N LEU A 173 13.06 14.38 6.03
CA LEU A 173 12.22 14.84 7.13
C LEU A 173 12.07 13.76 8.21
N ARG A 174 11.96 12.47 7.87
CA ARG A 174 11.85 11.37 8.84
C ARG A 174 13.07 11.23 9.75
N GLU A 175 14.23 11.69 9.33
CA GLU A 175 15.47 11.68 10.12
C GLU A 175 15.53 12.83 11.14
N ARG A 176 14.51 13.67 11.21
CA ARG A 176 14.41 14.83 12.10
C ARG A 176 13.41 14.58 13.23
N SER A 177 13.47 15.44 14.24
CA SER A 177 12.52 15.39 15.36
C SER A 177 11.41 16.44 15.23
N PRO A 178 10.21 16.16 15.75
CA PRO A 178 9.18 17.19 15.87
C PRO A 178 9.66 18.39 16.72
N GLY A 179 9.38 19.59 16.23
CA GLY A 179 9.80 20.84 16.89
C GLY A 179 11.12 21.41 16.39
N GLU A 180 11.89 20.68 15.59
CA GLU A 180 13.10 21.21 14.95
C GLU A 180 12.77 22.29 13.91
N THR A 181 13.67 23.26 13.78
CA THR A 181 13.60 24.28 12.73
C THR A 181 14.51 23.88 11.58
N LEU A 182 13.91 23.69 10.41
CA LEU A 182 14.57 23.19 9.21
C LEU A 182 14.75 24.31 8.19
N ALA A 183 15.85 24.29 7.45
CA ALA A 183 16.15 25.21 6.37
C ALA A 183 15.71 24.62 5.02
N LEU A 184 14.64 25.15 4.45
CA LEU A 184 14.16 24.77 3.12
C LEU A 184 14.69 25.76 2.09
N ARG A 185 15.29 25.22 1.01
CA ARG A 185 15.56 25.98 -0.20
C ARG A 185 14.42 25.77 -1.17
N VAL A 186 13.76 26.88 -1.52
CA VAL A 186 12.52 26.88 -2.28
C VAL A 186 12.66 27.78 -3.50
N ARG A 187 12.28 27.26 -4.68
CA ARG A 187 12.17 28.06 -5.91
C ARG A 187 10.74 28.57 -6.04
N ARG A 188 10.58 29.89 -6.03
CA ARG A 188 9.27 30.56 -6.19
C ARG A 188 9.35 31.56 -7.34
N ASN A 189 8.59 31.31 -8.42
CA ASN A 189 8.54 32.15 -9.62
C ASN A 189 9.93 32.46 -10.23
N GLY A 190 10.85 31.47 -10.20
CA GLY A 190 12.20 31.60 -10.74
C GLY A 190 13.29 31.64 -9.67
N PRO A 191 13.39 32.69 -8.80
CA PRO A 191 14.47 32.78 -7.81
C PRO A 191 14.34 31.78 -6.67
N GLU A 192 15.50 31.31 -6.16
CA GLU A 192 15.58 30.48 -4.96
C GLU A 192 15.59 31.35 -3.69
N ARG A 193 14.94 30.84 -2.65
CA ARG A 193 14.85 31.50 -1.33
C ARG A 193 15.09 30.47 -0.23
N ASN A 194 15.75 30.86 0.82
CA ASN A 194 15.90 30.05 2.02
C ASN A 194 14.80 30.43 3.02
N LEU A 195 14.07 29.45 3.48
CA LEU A 195 12.98 29.59 4.45
C LEU A 195 13.28 28.70 5.66
N LEU A 196 13.12 29.25 6.84
CA LEU A 196 13.21 28.51 8.09
C LEU A 196 11.77 28.12 8.52
N ILE A 197 11.50 26.86 8.68
CA ILE A 197 10.18 26.35 9.10
C ILE A 197 10.37 25.42 10.28
N ARG A 198 9.63 25.67 11.35
CA ARG A 198 9.59 24.77 12.48
C ARG A 198 8.62 23.61 12.20
N THR A 199 9.07 22.39 12.41
CA THR A 199 8.23 21.20 12.31
C THR A 199 7.29 21.09 13.52
N VAL A 200 6.21 20.35 13.35
CA VAL A 200 5.30 19.96 14.44
C VAL A 200 5.18 18.44 14.48
N ARG A 201 4.47 17.90 15.44
CA ARG A 201 4.16 16.46 15.49
C ARG A 201 3.19 16.10 14.36
N ASN A 202 3.44 14.98 13.70
CA ASN A 202 2.52 14.46 12.71
C ASN A 202 1.24 13.99 13.41
N PRO A 203 0.04 14.36 12.92
CA PRO A 203 -1.23 14.03 13.57
C PRO A 203 -1.54 12.53 13.61
N THR A 204 -1.07 11.77 12.62
CA THR A 204 -1.26 10.31 12.54
C THR A 204 -0.14 9.52 13.23
N ASN A 205 1.08 10.05 13.25
CA ASN A 205 2.20 9.45 13.96
C ASN A 205 3.01 10.52 14.71
N PRO A 206 2.69 10.78 16.00
CA PRO A 206 3.32 11.87 16.78
C PRO A 206 4.84 11.78 16.96
N ARG A 207 5.45 10.63 16.64
CA ARG A 207 6.92 10.45 16.66
C ARG A 207 7.60 11.09 15.47
N LEU A 208 6.88 11.31 14.37
CA LEU A 208 7.41 11.88 13.15
C LEU A 208 7.20 13.40 13.09
N PRO A 209 8.14 14.15 12.50
CA PRO A 209 7.96 15.56 12.20
C PRO A 209 7.00 15.77 11.04
N PHE A 210 6.33 16.92 11.04
CA PHE A 210 5.36 17.30 10.03
C PHE A 210 5.47 18.79 9.69
N LEU A 211 5.37 19.12 8.40
CA LEU A 211 5.42 20.50 7.92
C LEU A 211 4.03 21.11 7.72
N GLY A 212 3.00 20.29 7.53
CA GLY A 212 1.65 20.75 7.20
C GLY A 212 1.52 21.19 5.75
N ILE A 213 2.11 20.44 4.84
CA ILE A 213 1.99 20.64 3.39
C ILE A 213 1.47 19.39 2.71
N GLN A 214 0.79 19.57 1.60
CA GLN A 214 0.48 18.53 0.64
C GLN A 214 1.35 18.75 -0.60
N LEU A 215 1.96 17.68 -1.09
CA LEU A 215 2.82 17.70 -2.25
C LEU A 215 2.04 17.28 -3.50
N GLN A 216 2.34 17.94 -4.60
CA GLN A 216 1.81 17.58 -5.92
C GLN A 216 2.49 16.29 -6.39
N GLU A 217 1.73 15.38 -6.97
CA GLU A 217 2.28 14.21 -7.64
C GLU A 217 3.18 14.64 -8.81
N PRO A 218 4.39 14.08 -8.95
CA PRO A 218 5.24 14.40 -10.06
C PRO A 218 4.70 13.78 -11.36
N LYS A 219 4.97 14.42 -12.48
CA LYS A 219 4.75 13.85 -13.79
C LYS A 219 5.87 12.86 -14.08
N ILE A 220 5.51 11.59 -14.30
CA ILE A 220 6.43 10.51 -14.64
C ILE A 220 6.23 10.19 -16.12
N THR A 221 7.32 10.23 -16.90
CA THR A 221 7.35 9.80 -18.29
C THR A 221 8.18 8.53 -18.40
N LEU A 222 7.52 7.44 -18.72
CA LEU A 222 8.10 6.12 -18.89
C LEU A 222 8.56 5.93 -20.36
N PRO A 223 9.67 5.25 -20.60
CA PRO A 223 10.15 4.95 -21.94
C PRO A 223 9.37 3.83 -22.64
N LEU A 224 8.65 3.00 -21.88
CA LEU A 224 7.83 1.88 -22.34
C LEU A 224 6.38 2.08 -21.95
N GLN A 225 5.47 1.49 -22.72
CA GLN A 225 4.05 1.41 -22.36
C GLN A 225 3.84 0.18 -21.49
N VAL A 226 3.55 0.42 -20.21
CA VAL A 226 3.19 -0.60 -19.24
C VAL A 226 1.71 -0.45 -18.93
N ARG A 227 0.96 -1.54 -18.93
CA ARG A 227 -0.45 -1.61 -18.55
C ARG A 227 -0.62 -2.58 -17.40
N PHE A 228 -1.38 -2.17 -16.40
CA PHE A 228 -1.81 -3.00 -15.27
C PHE A 228 -3.34 -3.12 -15.33
N ASP A 229 -3.86 -4.34 -15.45
CA ASP A 229 -5.30 -4.61 -15.50
C ASP A 229 -5.77 -5.32 -14.23
N LEU A 230 -5.99 -4.57 -13.18
CA LEU A 230 -6.37 -5.05 -11.85
C LEU A 230 -7.86 -4.85 -11.55
N GLY A 231 -8.62 -4.36 -12.51
CA GLY A 231 -10.04 -4.10 -12.35
C GLY A 231 -10.32 -3.11 -11.21
N GLN A 232 -10.97 -3.58 -10.16
CA GLN A 232 -11.44 -2.76 -9.04
C GLN A 232 -10.55 -2.84 -7.79
N VAL A 233 -9.36 -3.38 -7.85
CA VAL A 233 -8.43 -3.40 -6.69
C VAL A 233 -7.94 -1.99 -6.39
N GLY A 234 -8.00 -1.58 -5.12
CA GLY A 234 -7.62 -0.24 -4.65
C GLY A 234 -6.49 -0.28 -3.65
N GLY A 235 -5.93 0.92 -3.36
CA GLY A 235 -4.85 1.10 -2.39
C GLY A 235 -3.44 0.87 -2.95
N PRO A 236 -2.40 1.43 -2.32
CA PRO A 236 -1.03 1.43 -2.86
C PRO A 236 -0.20 0.19 -2.52
N SER A 237 -0.74 -0.76 -1.75
CA SER A 237 0.01 -1.83 -1.07
C SER A 237 0.56 -2.93 -1.96
N ALA A 238 0.20 -2.98 -3.25
CA ALA A 238 0.70 -3.95 -4.22
C ALA A 238 1.92 -3.43 -5.01
N GLY A 239 2.42 -2.22 -4.71
CA GLY A 239 3.47 -1.57 -5.48
C GLY A 239 4.76 -2.36 -5.57
N LEU A 240 5.18 -3.02 -4.49
CA LEU A 240 6.37 -3.88 -4.51
C LEU A 240 6.18 -5.06 -5.47
N ALA A 241 5.03 -5.73 -5.40
CA ALA A 241 4.71 -6.85 -6.29
C ALA A 241 4.73 -6.40 -7.77
N PHE A 242 4.12 -5.26 -8.09
CA PHE A 242 4.13 -4.70 -9.46
C PHE A 242 5.55 -4.41 -9.97
N ALA A 243 6.43 -3.90 -9.12
CA ALA A 243 7.79 -3.60 -9.53
C ALA A 243 8.61 -4.88 -9.79
N LEU A 244 8.42 -5.91 -8.97
CA LEU A 244 9.07 -7.22 -9.14
C LEU A 244 8.57 -7.90 -10.42
N ASP A 245 7.26 -7.98 -10.61
CA ASP A 245 6.65 -8.60 -11.78
C ASP A 245 7.04 -7.89 -13.09
N LEU A 246 7.03 -6.56 -13.12
CA LEU A 246 7.50 -5.83 -14.28
C LEU A 246 8.99 -6.06 -14.56
N PHE A 247 9.81 -6.28 -13.53
CA PHE A 247 11.22 -6.60 -13.68
C PHE A 247 11.39 -8.00 -14.26
N GLU A 248 10.53 -8.95 -13.88
CA GLU A 248 10.39 -10.30 -14.43
C GLU A 248 10.00 -10.27 -15.91
N GLU A 249 8.91 -9.61 -16.23
CA GLU A 249 8.35 -9.45 -17.59
C GLU A 249 9.35 -8.82 -18.59
N LEU A 250 10.33 -8.08 -18.09
CA LEU A 250 11.40 -7.49 -18.89
C LEU A 250 12.65 -8.40 -18.99
N GLY A 251 12.50 -9.69 -18.74
CA GLY A 251 13.50 -10.74 -18.97
C GLY A 251 14.55 -10.87 -17.86
N ARG A 252 14.17 -10.56 -16.63
CA ARG A 252 15.00 -10.77 -15.45
C ARG A 252 14.33 -11.81 -14.55
N ASP A 253 14.74 -13.05 -14.63
CA ASP A 253 14.32 -14.10 -13.71
C ASP A 253 14.59 -13.67 -12.25
N VAL A 254 13.54 -13.27 -11.53
CA VAL A 254 13.59 -12.75 -10.15
C VAL A 254 13.03 -13.77 -9.18
N ASP A 255 12.06 -14.54 -9.61
CA ASP A 255 11.41 -15.52 -8.78
C ASP A 255 12.16 -16.86 -8.71
N HIS A 256 13.04 -17.14 -9.69
CA HIS A 256 13.83 -18.37 -9.78
C HIS A 256 12.97 -19.64 -9.67
N GLY A 257 11.77 -19.62 -10.25
CA GLY A 257 10.78 -20.68 -10.21
C GLY A 257 10.01 -20.78 -8.89
N LEU A 258 10.16 -19.81 -7.98
CA LEU A 258 9.39 -19.71 -6.73
C LEU A 258 8.07 -18.96 -6.95
N ARG A 259 7.07 -19.28 -6.17
CA ARG A 259 5.81 -18.52 -6.08
C ARG A 259 5.95 -17.47 -4.99
N VAL A 260 6.32 -16.27 -5.39
CA VAL A 260 6.66 -15.15 -4.50
C VAL A 260 5.46 -14.25 -4.28
N ALA A 261 4.89 -14.24 -3.09
CA ALA A 261 3.94 -13.21 -2.71
C ALA A 261 4.66 -11.96 -2.21
N ALA A 262 4.15 -10.78 -2.57
CA ALA A 262 4.74 -9.53 -2.12
C ALA A 262 3.69 -8.49 -1.74
N THR A 263 3.97 -7.71 -0.70
CA THR A 263 3.21 -6.52 -0.32
C THR A 263 4.15 -5.42 0.14
N GLY A 264 3.77 -4.19 -0.15
CA GLY A 264 4.54 -3.00 0.23
C GLY A 264 4.16 -1.82 -0.65
N GLU A 265 4.04 -0.64 -0.05
CA GLU A 265 3.89 0.60 -0.80
C GLU A 265 5.26 1.02 -1.33
N ILE A 266 5.42 1.06 -2.65
CA ILE A 266 6.67 1.46 -3.29
C ILE A 266 6.68 2.96 -3.58
N HIS A 267 7.82 3.60 -3.30
CA HIS A 267 8.07 5.00 -3.55
C HIS A 267 9.09 5.21 -4.68
N LEU A 268 9.14 6.42 -5.24
CA LEU A 268 10.02 6.74 -6.40
C LEU A 268 11.52 6.65 -6.10
N ASP A 269 11.91 6.73 -4.82
CA ASP A 269 13.28 6.47 -4.37
C ASP A 269 13.61 4.98 -4.25
N GLY A 270 12.65 4.10 -4.53
CA GLY A 270 12.74 2.66 -4.41
C GLY A 270 12.52 2.14 -2.99
N SER A 271 12.21 2.98 -2.01
CA SER A 271 11.87 2.54 -0.66
C SER A 271 10.52 1.84 -0.62
N VAL A 272 10.40 0.86 0.29
CA VAL A 272 9.19 0.08 0.53
C VAL A 272 8.64 0.43 1.92
N ARG A 273 7.38 0.87 1.98
CA ARG A 273 6.75 1.35 3.21
C ARG A 273 5.73 0.36 3.74
N ALA A 274 5.48 0.48 5.05
CA ALA A 274 4.49 -0.32 5.77
C ALA A 274 3.09 -0.17 5.18
N VAL A 275 2.34 -1.26 5.22
CA VAL A 275 0.97 -1.37 4.71
C VAL A 275 0.01 -1.85 5.79
N GLY A 276 -1.28 -1.65 5.57
CA GLY A 276 -2.32 -2.19 6.44
C GLY A 276 -2.72 -3.62 6.10
N GLY A 277 -3.45 -4.27 7.04
CA GLY A 277 -4.03 -5.60 6.84
C GLY A 277 -3.00 -6.73 6.74
N VAL A 278 -1.85 -6.57 7.38
CA VAL A 278 -0.74 -7.54 7.32
C VAL A 278 -1.15 -8.91 7.85
N LYS A 279 -1.94 -8.95 8.92
CA LYS A 279 -2.54 -10.20 9.43
C LYS A 279 -3.27 -10.95 8.32
N GLN A 280 -4.21 -10.29 7.65
CA GLN A 280 -5.05 -10.90 6.61
C GLN A 280 -4.22 -11.32 5.40
N LYS A 281 -3.31 -10.47 4.96
CA LYS A 281 -2.40 -10.75 3.85
C LYS A 281 -1.52 -11.97 4.11
N THR A 282 -0.98 -12.07 5.32
CA THR A 282 -0.15 -13.22 5.72
C THR A 282 -0.99 -14.50 5.78
N ILE A 283 -2.18 -14.44 6.37
CA ILE A 283 -3.07 -15.60 6.44
C ILE A 283 -3.51 -16.03 5.03
N GLY A 284 -3.83 -15.08 4.14
CA GLY A 284 -4.16 -15.38 2.75
C GLY A 284 -3.01 -16.05 2.01
N ALA A 285 -1.80 -15.53 2.15
CA ALA A 285 -0.59 -16.12 1.56
C ALA A 285 -0.31 -17.52 2.12
N ARG A 286 -0.37 -17.70 3.43
CA ARG A 286 -0.15 -19.00 4.09
C ARG A 286 -1.12 -20.09 3.64
N ARG A 287 -2.36 -19.74 3.31
CA ARG A 287 -3.39 -20.67 2.83
C ARG A 287 -3.28 -21.00 1.36
N SER A 288 -2.30 -20.46 0.70
CA SER A 288 -2.05 -20.64 -0.73
C SER A 288 -0.68 -21.27 -0.94
N ASP A 289 -0.46 -21.83 -2.12
CA ASP A 289 0.82 -22.48 -2.43
C ASP A 289 1.89 -21.43 -2.82
N VAL A 290 2.16 -20.43 -1.97
CA VAL A 290 3.27 -19.51 -2.15
C VAL A 290 4.44 -19.92 -1.27
N ASP A 291 5.67 -19.80 -1.78
CA ASP A 291 6.88 -20.25 -1.09
C ASP A 291 7.35 -19.25 -0.04
N LEU A 292 7.13 -17.96 -0.33
CA LEU A 292 7.51 -16.88 0.59
C LEU A 292 6.64 -15.64 0.42
N LEU A 293 6.64 -14.79 1.47
CA LEU A 293 5.99 -13.49 1.46
C LEU A 293 6.99 -12.38 1.78
N LEU A 294 7.22 -11.51 0.80
CA LEU A 294 7.95 -10.26 0.98
C LEU A 294 7.07 -9.22 1.68
N VAL A 295 7.56 -8.66 2.77
CA VAL A 295 6.83 -7.63 3.53
C VAL A 295 7.76 -6.47 3.89
N PRO A 296 7.25 -5.24 4.06
CA PRO A 296 8.04 -4.16 4.64
C PRO A 296 8.63 -4.53 6.00
N GLY A 297 9.86 -4.11 6.30
CA GLY A 297 10.51 -4.41 7.58
C GLY A 297 9.67 -4.03 8.79
N GLU A 298 8.99 -2.87 8.74
CA GLU A 298 8.07 -2.42 9.79
C GLU A 298 6.89 -3.39 10.04
N ASN A 299 6.48 -4.16 9.03
CA ASN A 299 5.39 -5.13 9.10
C ASN A 299 5.85 -6.56 9.48
N ALA A 300 7.16 -6.83 9.45
CA ALA A 300 7.68 -8.19 9.59
C ALA A 300 7.30 -8.86 10.92
N ALA A 301 7.32 -8.11 12.02
CA ALA A 301 6.96 -8.64 13.33
C ALA A 301 5.49 -9.06 13.41
N GLU A 302 4.59 -8.32 12.77
CA GLU A 302 3.16 -8.68 12.67
C GLU A 302 2.98 -9.88 11.76
N ALA A 303 3.59 -9.89 10.57
CA ALA A 303 3.50 -10.98 9.61
C ALA A 303 3.92 -12.31 10.23
N ARG A 304 5.06 -12.36 10.92
CA ARG A 304 5.58 -13.58 11.57
C ARG A 304 4.63 -14.18 12.60
N ARG A 305 3.74 -13.40 13.24
CA ARG A 305 2.75 -13.91 14.19
C ARG A 305 1.69 -14.81 13.55
N TYR A 306 1.46 -14.63 12.22
CA TYR A 306 0.40 -15.33 11.49
C TYR A 306 0.95 -16.20 10.36
N ALA A 307 2.26 -16.29 10.24
CA ALA A 307 2.94 -16.96 9.14
C ALA A 307 2.89 -18.50 9.25
N GLU A 308 2.91 -19.05 10.49
CA GLU A 308 3.17 -20.48 10.71
C GLU A 308 4.43 -20.91 9.92
N ASP A 309 4.28 -21.80 8.94
CA ASP A 309 5.39 -22.31 8.13
C ASP A 309 5.72 -21.41 6.92
N LEU A 310 4.91 -20.38 6.63
CA LEU A 310 5.17 -19.45 5.54
C LEU A 310 6.41 -18.62 5.83
N ARG A 311 7.35 -18.62 4.90
CA ARG A 311 8.57 -17.83 5.01
C ARG A 311 8.29 -16.34 4.84
N ILE A 312 8.65 -15.53 5.84
CA ILE A 312 8.51 -14.06 5.82
C ILE A 312 9.87 -13.41 5.59
N VAL A 313 10.00 -12.68 4.49
CA VAL A 313 11.22 -11.97 4.10
C VAL A 313 10.99 -10.45 4.23
N PRO A 314 11.63 -9.79 5.23
CA PRO A 314 11.50 -8.35 5.41
C PRO A 314 12.36 -7.59 4.41
N VAL A 315 11.79 -6.53 3.80
CA VAL A 315 12.47 -5.65 2.85
C VAL A 315 12.06 -4.20 3.04
N ASP A 316 13.02 -3.28 2.96
CA ASP A 316 12.79 -1.84 3.10
C ASP A 316 13.01 -1.08 1.78
N SER A 317 13.44 -1.79 0.73
CA SER A 317 13.62 -1.23 -0.61
C SER A 317 13.48 -2.30 -1.71
N PHE A 318 13.21 -1.84 -2.92
CA PHE A 318 13.19 -2.69 -4.12
C PHE A 318 14.53 -3.43 -4.33
N GLN A 319 15.65 -2.75 -4.08
CA GLN A 319 16.98 -3.38 -4.19
C GLN A 319 17.18 -4.49 -3.15
N GLN A 320 16.69 -4.30 -1.93
CA GLN A 320 16.73 -5.37 -0.92
C GLN A 320 15.85 -6.55 -1.33
N ALA A 321 14.68 -6.31 -1.94
CA ALA A 321 13.81 -7.37 -2.44
C ALA A 321 14.52 -8.19 -3.54
N LEU A 322 15.12 -7.53 -4.53
CA LEU A 322 15.90 -8.20 -5.57
C LEU A 322 17.08 -9.00 -5.00
N HIS A 323 17.80 -8.43 -4.04
CA HIS A 323 18.92 -9.13 -3.37
C HIS A 323 18.45 -10.33 -2.56
N ALA A 324 17.36 -10.20 -1.83
CA ALA A 324 16.78 -11.28 -1.06
C ALA A 324 16.38 -12.44 -1.98
N LEU A 325 15.68 -12.18 -3.08
CA LEU A 325 15.27 -13.21 -4.04
C LEU A 325 16.47 -13.88 -4.71
N ALA A 326 17.50 -13.11 -5.09
CA ALA A 326 18.74 -13.66 -5.69
C ALA A 326 19.54 -14.58 -4.76
N THR A 327 19.29 -14.54 -3.45
CA THR A 327 19.97 -15.38 -2.44
C THR A 327 19.11 -16.54 -1.94
N GLU A 328 17.86 -16.62 -2.40
CA GLU A 328 16.97 -17.72 -2.10
C GLU A 328 17.39 -19.00 -2.86
N PRO A 329 17.24 -20.18 -2.24
CA PRO A 329 17.39 -21.44 -2.97
C PRO A 329 16.33 -21.49 -4.08
N THR A 330 16.76 -21.84 -5.27
CA THR A 330 15.85 -22.06 -6.42
C THR A 330 14.76 -23.07 -6.09
N GLY A 331 13.54 -22.80 -6.55
CA GLY A 331 12.45 -23.78 -6.49
C GLY A 331 12.84 -25.05 -7.26
N THR A 332 12.68 -26.20 -6.64
CA THR A 332 12.95 -27.51 -7.27
C THR A 332 11.68 -28.11 -7.83
#